data_4b3ae49e260a56526f6a59294daa3df9
#
_entry.id   4b3ae49e260a56526f6a59294daa3df9
#
_cell.length_a   1.000
_cell.length_b   1.000
_cell.length_c   1.000
_cell.angle_alpha   90.00
_cell.angle_beta   90.00
_cell.angle_gamma   90.00
#
_symmetry.space_group_name_H-M   'P 1'
#
loop_
_entity.id
_entity.type
_entity.pdbx_description
1 polymer ?
#
loop_
_entity_poly.entity_id
_entity_poly.type
_entity_poly.pdbx_seq_one_letter_code
_entity_poly.pdbx_strand_id
1 'polypeptide(L)'
;MIRVLVRVVVILVGIIATGVAALLVALQLGWARRHDAPEPPLRAVSDSAVIERGRYLVYGPAACAYCHRPKADWPRLARGEMPPLSGNHEFPLPFGAIFSSNLTSDRQTGLGAASDGAIVRVLRHGIRRDGRMAVPIMEFQNLSDEDIVAISAS
;
A
#
# COMPACT_ATOMS: atom_id res chain seq x y z
N MET A 1 -53.10 15.24 -6.41
CA MET A 1 -51.91 15.53 -5.59
C MET A 1 -51.06 14.27 -5.34
N ILE A 2 -51.53 13.19 -4.76
CA ILE A 2 -50.74 11.98 -4.41
C ILE A 2 -50.00 11.39 -5.62
N ARG A 3 -50.66 11.24 -6.79
CA ARG A 3 -50.03 10.67 -8.00
C ARG A 3 -48.84 11.52 -8.52
N VAL A 4 -48.88 12.84 -8.37
CA VAL A 4 -47.78 13.73 -8.77
C VAL A 4 -46.62 13.58 -7.77
N LEU A 5 -46.94 13.57 -6.48
CA LEU A 5 -45.92 13.35 -5.44
C LEU A 5 -45.20 12.01 -5.62
N VAL A 6 -45.94 10.93 -5.87
CA VAL A 6 -45.36 9.59 -6.12
C VAL A 6 -44.43 9.63 -7.36
N ARG A 7 -44.84 10.27 -8.45
CA ARG A 7 -44.01 10.40 -9.64
C ARG A 7 -42.71 11.17 -9.36
N VAL A 8 -42.79 12.29 -8.63
CA VAL A 8 -41.63 13.07 -8.25
C VAL A 8 -40.66 12.24 -7.39
N VAL A 9 -41.17 11.52 -6.38
CA VAL A 9 -40.37 10.67 -5.53
C VAL A 9 -39.68 9.55 -6.34
N VAL A 10 -40.41 8.89 -7.25
CA VAL A 10 -39.81 7.84 -8.11
C VAL A 10 -38.72 8.39 -9.00
N ILE A 11 -38.92 9.58 -9.59
CA ILE A 11 -37.88 10.23 -10.41
C ILE A 11 -36.67 10.57 -9.58
N LEU A 12 -36.81 11.14 -8.39
CA LEU A 12 -35.72 11.48 -7.49
C LEU A 12 -34.91 10.25 -7.06
N VAL A 13 -35.61 9.17 -6.68
CA VAL A 13 -34.97 7.90 -6.34
C VAL A 13 -34.21 7.34 -7.54
N GLY A 14 -34.80 7.40 -8.74
CA GLY A 14 -34.09 6.97 -9.95
C GLY A 14 -32.82 7.78 -10.24
N ILE A 15 -32.87 9.09 -10.08
CA ILE A 15 -31.70 9.98 -10.27
C ILE A 15 -30.62 9.64 -9.24
N ILE A 16 -31.00 9.49 -7.97
CA ILE A 16 -30.04 9.14 -6.90
C ILE A 16 -29.42 7.79 -7.16
N ALA A 17 -30.21 6.77 -7.48
CA ALA A 17 -29.71 5.42 -7.77
C ALA A 17 -28.74 5.41 -8.95
N THR A 18 -29.06 6.13 -10.02
CA THR A 18 -28.17 6.28 -11.20
C THR A 18 -26.87 6.99 -10.82
N GLY A 19 -26.95 8.07 -10.04
CA GLY A 19 -25.78 8.80 -9.57
C GLY A 19 -24.87 7.93 -8.70
N VAL A 20 -25.44 7.15 -7.78
CA VAL A 20 -24.68 6.20 -6.95
C VAL A 20 -24.04 5.12 -7.81
N ALA A 21 -24.78 4.52 -8.75
CA ALA A 21 -24.24 3.51 -9.65
C ALA A 21 -23.07 4.06 -10.48
N ALA A 22 -23.23 5.25 -11.06
CA ALA A 22 -22.16 5.92 -11.82
C ALA A 22 -20.91 6.18 -10.95
N LEU A 23 -21.12 6.65 -9.72
CA LEU A 23 -20.02 6.85 -8.77
C LEU A 23 -19.27 5.54 -8.45
N LEU A 24 -20.01 4.47 -8.17
CA LEU A 24 -19.40 3.16 -7.89
C LEU A 24 -18.60 2.63 -9.07
N VAL A 25 -19.12 2.78 -10.29
CA VAL A 25 -18.40 2.42 -11.52
C VAL A 25 -17.13 3.29 -11.68
N ALA A 26 -17.22 4.58 -11.46
CA ALA A 26 -16.08 5.49 -11.55
C ALA A 26 -14.99 5.15 -10.53
N LEU A 27 -15.38 4.82 -9.28
CA LEU A 27 -14.45 4.38 -8.24
C LEU A 27 -13.78 3.05 -8.62
N GLN A 28 -14.55 2.10 -9.15
CA GLN A 28 -14.02 0.80 -9.58
C GLN A 28 -13.03 0.95 -10.74
N LEU A 29 -13.36 1.78 -11.74
CA LEU A 29 -12.47 2.07 -12.86
C LEU A 29 -11.22 2.83 -12.41
N GLY A 30 -11.35 3.77 -11.48
CA GLY A 30 -10.23 4.51 -10.88
C GLY A 30 -9.29 3.59 -10.11
N TRP A 31 -9.84 2.68 -9.31
CA TRP A 31 -9.06 1.69 -8.55
C TRP A 31 -8.33 0.70 -9.44
N ALA A 32 -8.94 0.29 -10.56
CA ALA A 32 -8.35 -0.62 -11.53
C ALA A 32 -7.32 0.06 -12.46
N ARG A 33 -7.23 1.40 -12.43
CA ARG A 33 -6.34 2.16 -13.30
C ARG A 33 -4.88 1.79 -13.04
N ARG A 34 -4.16 1.57 -14.12
CA ARG A 34 -2.72 1.35 -14.11
C ARG A 34 -2.00 2.64 -14.48
N HIS A 35 -0.93 2.90 -13.77
CA HIS A 35 -0.08 4.07 -13.98
C HIS A 35 1.27 3.60 -14.46
N ASP A 36 1.77 4.24 -15.50
CA ASP A 36 3.12 4.03 -16.00
C ASP A 36 4.05 5.01 -15.28
N ALA A 37 4.81 4.48 -14.33
CA ALA A 37 5.87 5.21 -13.66
C ALA A 37 7.18 4.44 -13.86
N PRO A 38 8.25 5.08 -14.32
CA PRO A 38 9.53 4.41 -14.52
C PRO A 38 10.09 3.91 -13.19
N GLU A 39 10.83 2.81 -13.26
CA GLU A 39 11.62 2.37 -12.11
C GLU A 39 12.81 3.31 -11.95
N PRO A 40 12.96 3.99 -10.79
CA PRO A 40 14.14 4.82 -10.55
C PRO A 40 15.43 3.99 -10.62
N PRO A 41 16.56 4.58 -11.06
CA PRO A 41 17.81 3.85 -11.25
C PRO A 41 18.57 3.59 -9.95
N LEU A 42 17.88 3.58 -8.82
CA LEU A 42 18.45 3.23 -7.51
C LEU A 42 18.51 1.72 -7.34
N ARG A 43 19.57 1.23 -6.70
CA ARG A 43 19.78 -0.20 -6.45
C ARG A 43 20.18 -0.42 -5.00
N ALA A 44 19.68 -1.52 -4.43
CA ALA A 44 20.13 -2.00 -3.14
C ALA A 44 21.64 -2.33 -3.18
N VAL A 45 22.32 -2.12 -2.08
CA VAL A 45 23.74 -2.42 -1.94
C VAL A 45 23.95 -3.43 -0.81
N SER A 46 24.94 -4.31 -1.00
CA SER A 46 25.26 -5.36 -0.02
C SER A 46 26.26 -4.88 1.04
N ASP A 47 26.20 -3.60 1.42
CA ASP A 47 27.02 -3.04 2.50
C ASP A 47 26.32 -3.23 3.84
N SER A 48 27.04 -3.74 4.85
CA SER A 48 26.46 -4.05 6.16
C SER A 48 25.95 -2.81 6.89
N ALA A 49 26.64 -1.68 6.77
CA ALA A 49 26.20 -0.43 7.41
C ALA A 49 24.92 0.10 6.76
N VAL A 50 24.79 -0.03 5.44
CA VAL A 50 23.57 0.35 4.71
C VAL A 50 22.42 -0.56 5.09
N ILE A 51 22.64 -1.89 5.18
CA ILE A 51 21.61 -2.85 5.61
C ILE A 51 21.14 -2.54 7.04
N GLU A 52 22.07 -2.28 7.97
CA GLU A 52 21.70 -1.92 9.36
C GLU A 52 20.95 -0.58 9.41
N ARG A 53 21.33 0.42 8.61
CA ARG A 53 20.58 1.66 8.45
C ARG A 53 19.16 1.37 7.97
N GLY A 54 19.00 0.50 6.97
CA GLY A 54 17.70 0.08 6.46
C GLY A 54 16.84 -0.59 7.53
N ARG A 55 17.39 -1.52 8.29
CA ARG A 55 16.69 -2.14 9.43
C ARG A 55 16.22 -1.12 10.46
N TYR A 56 17.10 -0.19 10.83
CA TYR A 56 16.74 0.89 11.73
C TYR A 56 15.56 1.71 11.19
N LEU A 57 15.57 2.05 9.91
CA LEU A 57 14.47 2.79 9.28
C LEU A 57 13.18 1.99 9.25
N VAL A 58 13.23 0.74 8.80
CA VAL A 58 12.07 -0.16 8.63
C VAL A 58 11.35 -0.45 9.94
N TYR A 59 12.11 -0.70 11.01
CA TYR A 59 11.53 -1.01 12.33
C TYR A 59 11.36 0.21 13.23
N GLY A 60 11.92 1.35 12.84
CA GLY A 60 11.87 2.62 13.57
C GLY A 60 11.13 3.71 12.78
N PRO A 61 11.82 4.76 12.31
CA PRO A 61 11.17 5.98 11.80
C PRO A 61 10.23 5.80 10.61
N ALA A 62 10.54 4.87 9.68
CA ALA A 62 9.65 4.59 8.55
C ALA A 62 8.46 3.70 8.94
N ALA A 63 8.47 3.11 10.14
CA ALA A 63 7.35 2.40 10.74
C ALA A 63 6.75 1.25 9.89
N CYS A 64 7.50 0.68 8.95
CA CYS A 64 7.02 -0.40 8.08
C CYS A 64 6.51 -1.60 8.90
N ALA A 65 7.22 -1.93 9.99
CA ALA A 65 6.88 -3.02 10.87
C ALA A 65 5.52 -2.86 11.58
N TYR A 66 5.01 -1.64 11.75
CA TYR A 66 3.70 -1.41 12.36
C TYR A 66 2.56 -1.97 11.51
N CYS A 67 2.69 -1.90 10.19
CA CYS A 67 1.67 -2.34 9.25
C CYS A 67 2.00 -3.70 8.61
N HIS A 68 3.28 -3.97 8.30
CA HIS A 68 3.66 -5.12 7.48
C HIS A 68 4.04 -6.39 8.26
N ARG A 69 4.00 -6.38 9.59
CA ARG A 69 4.08 -7.60 10.41
C ARG A 69 2.71 -8.27 10.56
N PRO A 70 2.61 -9.58 10.85
CA PRO A 70 1.38 -10.20 11.31
C PRO A 70 0.88 -9.56 12.61
N LYS A 71 -0.44 -9.46 12.77
CA LYS A 71 -1.04 -8.87 13.99
C LYS A 71 -0.59 -9.59 15.27
N ALA A 72 -0.41 -10.90 15.20
CA ALA A 72 0.05 -11.73 16.32
C ALA A 72 1.48 -11.38 16.80
N ASP A 73 2.30 -10.78 15.94
CA ASP A 73 3.68 -10.39 16.28
C ASP A 73 3.81 -9.02 16.95
N TRP A 74 2.68 -8.34 17.23
CA TRP A 74 2.72 -7.06 17.94
C TRP A 74 3.48 -7.12 19.27
N PRO A 75 3.27 -8.13 20.16
CA PRO A 75 4.01 -8.20 21.41
C PRO A 75 5.54 -8.34 21.23
N ARG A 76 5.97 -8.98 20.14
CA ARG A 76 7.40 -9.10 19.81
C ARG A 76 7.98 -7.74 19.41
N LEU A 77 7.30 -7.04 18.51
CA LEU A 77 7.71 -5.69 18.11
C LEU A 77 7.74 -4.73 19.29
N ALA A 78 6.75 -4.79 20.20
CA ALA A 78 6.67 -3.95 21.38
C ALA A 78 7.82 -4.21 22.38
N ARG A 79 8.44 -5.38 22.35
CA ARG A 79 9.65 -5.71 23.13
C ARG A 79 10.96 -5.35 22.40
N GLY A 80 10.90 -4.70 21.24
CA GLY A 80 12.07 -4.33 20.45
C GLY A 80 12.62 -5.47 19.59
N GLU A 81 11.88 -6.60 19.45
CA GLU A 81 12.24 -7.65 18.50
C GLU A 81 11.92 -7.22 17.07
N MET A 82 12.58 -7.82 16.09
CA MET A 82 12.37 -7.58 14.65
C MET A 82 11.66 -8.78 14.01
N PRO A 83 10.33 -8.93 14.20
CA PRO A 83 9.58 -10.02 13.59
C PRO A 83 9.58 -9.87 12.06
N PRO A 84 9.46 -10.98 11.29
CA PRO A 84 9.40 -10.91 9.84
C PRO A 84 8.19 -10.09 9.38
N LEU A 85 8.39 -9.29 8.34
CA LEU A 85 7.36 -8.43 7.76
C LEU A 85 6.53 -9.20 6.71
N SER A 86 5.96 -10.32 7.11
CA SER A 86 5.20 -11.21 6.23
C SER A 86 3.80 -10.71 5.87
N GLY A 87 3.44 -9.50 6.29
CA GLY A 87 2.18 -8.88 5.92
C GLY A 87 0.96 -9.49 6.60
N ASN A 88 -0.14 -9.50 5.86
CA ASN A 88 -1.44 -10.03 6.29
C ASN A 88 -2.02 -9.37 7.55
N HIS A 89 -1.60 -8.13 7.83
CA HIS A 89 -2.26 -7.31 8.84
C HIS A 89 -3.51 -6.72 8.22
N GLU A 90 -4.64 -7.02 8.82
CA GLU A 90 -5.96 -6.57 8.36
C GLU A 90 -6.28 -5.15 8.86
N PHE A 91 -6.69 -4.30 7.93
CA PHE A 91 -7.26 -2.98 8.19
C PHE A 91 -8.74 -3.02 7.79
N PRO A 92 -9.66 -3.13 8.76
CA PRO A 92 -11.09 -3.19 8.47
C PRO A 92 -11.58 -1.84 7.94
N LEU A 93 -12.40 -1.89 6.90
CA LEU A 93 -13.09 -0.75 6.31
C LEU A 93 -14.61 -0.99 6.33
N PRO A 94 -15.44 0.05 6.21
CA PRO A 94 -16.91 -0.11 6.20
C PRO A 94 -17.44 -1.07 5.12
N PHE A 95 -16.70 -1.23 4.01
CA PHE A 95 -17.12 -2.02 2.84
C PHE A 95 -16.13 -3.14 2.48
N GLY A 96 -15.29 -3.57 3.43
CA GLY A 96 -14.32 -4.63 3.20
C GLY A 96 -13.09 -4.51 4.09
N ALA A 97 -11.98 -5.09 3.67
CA ALA A 97 -10.72 -4.99 4.39
C ALA A 97 -9.54 -4.82 3.43
N ILE A 98 -8.52 -4.12 3.88
CA ILE A 98 -7.21 -4.04 3.23
C ILE A 98 -6.24 -4.86 4.04
N PHE A 99 -5.39 -5.63 3.35
CA PHE A 99 -4.33 -6.40 3.99
C PHE A 99 -2.97 -5.86 3.57
N SER A 100 -2.06 -5.74 4.55
CA SER A 100 -0.69 -5.34 4.25
C SER A 100 0.04 -6.41 3.43
N SER A 101 0.90 -5.97 2.52
CA SER A 101 1.69 -6.85 1.67
C SER A 101 2.81 -7.53 2.47
N ASN A 102 3.22 -8.71 2.02
CA ASN A 102 4.42 -9.39 2.48
C ASN A 102 5.66 -8.67 1.93
N LEU A 103 6.54 -8.19 2.81
CA LEU A 103 7.80 -7.52 2.46
C LEU A 103 9.03 -8.44 2.61
N THR A 104 8.84 -9.70 2.97
CA THR A 104 9.96 -10.66 3.08
C THR A 104 10.53 -11.02 1.71
N SER A 105 11.69 -11.67 1.71
CA SER A 105 12.37 -12.18 0.51
C SER A 105 11.69 -13.43 -0.10
N ASP A 106 10.49 -13.79 0.34
CA ASP A 106 9.71 -14.86 -0.29
C ASP A 106 9.41 -14.53 -1.76
N ARG A 107 9.71 -15.46 -2.66
CA ARG A 107 9.60 -15.21 -4.10
C ARG A 107 8.16 -15.28 -4.64
N GLN A 108 7.26 -15.95 -3.94
CA GLN A 108 5.88 -16.15 -4.40
C GLN A 108 4.95 -15.04 -3.88
N THR A 109 5.05 -14.72 -2.60
CA THR A 109 4.13 -13.81 -1.92
C THR A 109 4.77 -12.49 -1.49
N GLY A 110 6.10 -12.45 -1.39
CA GLY A 110 6.87 -11.30 -0.91
C GLY A 110 7.58 -10.52 -2.02
N LEU A 111 8.69 -9.89 -1.65
CA LEU A 111 9.50 -9.05 -2.52
C LEU A 111 10.63 -9.81 -3.22
N GLY A 112 10.87 -11.08 -2.91
CA GLY A 112 12.02 -11.84 -3.43
C GLY A 112 12.08 -12.03 -4.95
N ALA A 113 11.02 -11.73 -5.69
CA ALA A 113 10.99 -11.67 -7.14
C ALA A 113 10.85 -10.23 -7.68
N ALA A 114 10.92 -9.21 -6.84
CA ALA A 114 10.89 -7.82 -7.25
C ALA A 114 12.28 -7.33 -7.65
N SER A 115 12.37 -6.43 -8.63
CA SER A 115 13.58 -5.65 -8.85
C SER A 115 13.70 -4.56 -7.79
N ASP A 116 14.93 -4.13 -7.49
CA ASP A 116 15.16 -2.99 -6.60
C ASP A 116 14.41 -1.74 -7.10
N GLY A 117 14.45 -1.50 -8.41
CA GLY A 117 13.73 -0.39 -9.03
C GLY A 117 12.22 -0.47 -8.81
N ALA A 118 11.62 -1.68 -8.80
CA ALA A 118 10.20 -1.85 -8.49
C ALA A 118 9.88 -1.54 -7.02
N ILE A 119 10.78 -1.90 -6.09
CA ILE A 119 10.65 -1.54 -4.66
C ILE A 119 10.75 -0.03 -4.50
N VAL A 120 11.79 0.58 -5.08
CA VAL A 120 12.01 2.03 -5.06
C VAL A 120 10.83 2.78 -5.67
N ARG A 121 10.25 2.28 -6.78
CA ARG A 121 9.08 2.88 -7.42
C ARG A 121 7.87 2.94 -6.48
N VAL A 122 7.63 1.89 -5.69
CA VAL A 122 6.56 1.92 -4.69
C VAL A 122 6.82 3.00 -3.65
N LEU A 123 8.04 3.08 -3.13
CA LEU A 123 8.40 4.05 -2.10
C LEU A 123 8.38 5.49 -2.63
N ARG A 124 8.85 5.72 -3.85
CA ARG A 124 8.99 7.06 -4.42
C ARG A 124 7.71 7.57 -5.09
N HIS A 125 6.97 6.70 -5.76
CA HIS A 125 5.82 7.07 -6.59
C HIS A 125 4.49 6.46 -6.14
N GLY A 126 4.51 5.58 -5.15
CA GLY A 126 3.30 4.87 -4.72
C GLY A 126 2.73 3.92 -5.79
N ILE A 127 3.53 3.50 -6.76
CA ILE A 127 3.07 2.62 -7.86
C ILE A 127 3.61 1.20 -7.66
N ARG A 128 2.70 0.26 -7.52
CA ARG A 128 2.99 -1.16 -7.33
C ARG A 128 3.52 -1.82 -8.60
N ARG A 129 4.04 -3.06 -8.47
CA ARG A 129 4.53 -3.84 -9.62
C ARG A 129 3.48 -4.04 -10.70
N ASP A 130 2.23 -4.17 -10.32
CA ASP A 130 1.09 -4.32 -11.24
C ASP A 130 0.60 -3.01 -11.85
N GLY A 131 1.28 -1.90 -11.61
CA GLY A 131 0.95 -0.57 -12.11
C GLY A 131 -0.17 0.13 -11.35
N ARG A 132 -0.79 -0.50 -10.36
CA ARG A 132 -1.82 0.15 -9.54
C ARG A 132 -1.20 1.01 -8.44
N MET A 133 -1.93 2.00 -7.99
CA MET A 133 -1.52 2.80 -6.83
C MET A 133 -1.50 1.94 -5.56
N ALA A 134 -0.49 2.15 -4.73
CA ALA A 134 -0.52 1.73 -3.34
C ALA A 134 -1.53 2.57 -2.56
N VAL A 135 -1.99 2.06 -1.43
CA VAL A 135 -2.85 2.85 -0.54
C VAL A 135 -2.05 4.07 -0.04
N PRO A 136 -2.61 5.31 -0.12
CA PRO A 136 -1.88 6.55 0.18
C PRO A 136 -1.70 6.79 1.69
N ILE A 137 -1.21 5.77 2.40
CA ILE A 137 -0.80 5.84 3.81
C ILE A 137 0.71 5.62 3.97
N MET A 138 1.42 5.37 2.86
CA MET A 138 2.86 5.19 2.82
C MET A 138 3.48 6.43 2.16
N GLU A 139 3.85 7.41 2.96
CA GLU A 139 4.35 8.72 2.50
C GLU A 139 5.87 8.75 2.51
N PHE A 140 6.51 7.91 1.67
CA PHE A 140 7.97 7.78 1.61
C PHE A 140 8.62 8.54 0.45
N GLN A 141 7.84 9.27 -0.35
CA GLN A 141 8.32 10.02 -1.52
C GLN A 141 9.38 11.08 -1.18
N ASN A 142 9.42 11.55 0.05
CA ASN A 142 10.34 12.60 0.52
C ASN A 142 11.58 12.07 1.25
N LEU A 143 11.76 10.76 1.38
CA LEU A 143 12.98 10.20 1.92
C LEU A 143 14.17 10.49 0.99
N SER A 144 15.37 10.58 1.55
CA SER A 144 16.58 10.69 0.73
C SER A 144 16.79 9.43 -0.12
N ASP A 145 17.58 9.54 -1.20
CA ASP A 145 17.88 8.38 -2.02
C ASP A 145 18.69 7.33 -1.24
N GLU A 146 19.56 7.77 -0.33
CA GLU A 146 20.33 6.91 0.55
C GLU A 146 19.43 6.10 1.50
N ASP A 147 18.41 6.73 2.08
CA ASP A 147 17.47 6.06 2.98
C ASP A 147 16.57 5.08 2.21
N ILE A 148 16.15 5.41 1.00
CA ILE A 148 15.39 4.48 0.14
C ILE A 148 16.25 3.28 -0.27
N VAL A 149 17.52 3.50 -0.64
CA VAL A 149 18.47 2.42 -0.94
C VAL A 149 18.66 1.54 0.29
N ALA A 150 18.83 2.12 1.47
CA ALA A 150 18.99 1.39 2.72
C ALA A 150 17.74 0.54 3.05
N ILE A 151 16.53 1.10 2.94
CA ILE A 151 15.27 0.37 3.12
C ILE A 151 15.18 -0.80 2.13
N SER A 152 15.57 -0.59 0.87
CA SER A 152 15.50 -1.62 -0.15
C SER A 152 16.53 -2.74 0.04
N ALA A 153 17.62 -2.48 0.77
CA ALA A 153 18.70 -3.42 1.04
C ALA A 153 18.47 -4.27 2.31
N SER A 154 17.49 -3.91 3.17
CA SER A 154 17.30 -4.48 4.51
C SER A 154 16.33 -5.72 4.61
#